data_63a30991eefb9c85288f8867bebe2d00
#
_entry.id   63a30991eefb9c85288f8867bebe2d00
#
_cell.length_a   1.000
_cell.length_b   1.000
_cell.length_c   1.000
_cell.angle_alpha   90.00
_cell.angle_beta   90.00
_cell.angle_gamma   90.00
#
_symmetry.space_group_name_H-M   'P 1'
#
loop_
_entity.id
_entity.type
_entity.pdbx_description
1 polymer ?
#
loop_
_entity_poly.entity_id
_entity_poly.type
_entity_poly.pdbx_seq_one_letter_code
_entity_poly.pdbx_strand_id
1 'polypeptide(L)'
;MPSNLDRYKSDLSRLAKLGEQLELAIQLDCYPEQVKAALKKQLKEKADEYIKDLPSFASAYQRWYSEALSVVRQLLPDRLTDFTRHYEKPKTRKDITYENYRVEDYLQGLEVTRGYDKEKVVGKDAAIPQFRQQLAILNAAEARFESSLFDIRQLVQADLLDSELEAAEHLAKFKFFRAAGAVAGVVLERHLATVCDNHKVSVAKKNPTIADFNEALT
;
A
#
# COMPACT_ATOMS: atom_id res chain seq x y z
N MET A 1 4.21 3.14 -21.65
CA MET A 1 3.47 2.19 -20.80
C MET A 1 3.73 2.57 -19.36
N PRO A 2 2.76 2.49 -18.44
CA PRO A 2 3.02 2.74 -17.02
C PRO A 2 4.07 1.73 -16.52
N SER A 3 4.99 2.18 -15.67
CA SER A 3 6.01 1.32 -15.07
C SER A 3 5.35 0.26 -14.16
N ASN A 4 6.05 -0.83 -13.86
CA ASN A 4 5.56 -1.82 -12.89
C ASN A 4 5.31 -1.18 -11.53
N LEU A 5 6.07 -0.15 -11.20
CA LEU A 5 5.95 0.64 -9.97
C LEU A 5 4.65 1.46 -9.94
N ASP A 6 4.28 2.11 -11.06
CA ASP A 6 3.03 2.87 -11.16
C ASP A 6 1.80 1.95 -11.04
N ARG A 7 1.90 0.74 -11.59
CA ARG A 7 0.86 -0.29 -11.42
C ARG A 7 0.73 -0.71 -9.96
N TYR A 8 1.85 -0.98 -9.30
CA TYR A 8 1.85 -1.38 -7.89
C TYR A 8 1.26 -0.28 -7.00
N LYS A 9 1.62 0.98 -7.23
CA LYS A 9 1.05 2.13 -6.54
C LYS A 9 -0.46 2.24 -6.76
N SER A 10 -0.91 2.12 -8.00
CA SER A 10 -2.34 2.15 -8.34
C SER A 10 -3.12 1.02 -7.67
N ASP A 11 -2.57 -0.21 -7.66
CA ASP A 11 -3.20 -1.35 -7.01
C ASP A 11 -3.28 -1.18 -5.50
N LEU A 12 -2.26 -0.62 -4.87
CA LEU A 12 -2.24 -0.35 -3.44
C LEU A 12 -3.28 0.70 -3.04
N SER A 13 -3.35 1.82 -3.77
CA SER A 13 -4.37 2.86 -3.54
C SER A 13 -5.79 2.33 -3.79
N ARG A 14 -5.99 1.48 -4.80
CA ARG A 14 -7.27 0.79 -5.04
C ARG A 14 -7.65 -0.10 -3.86
N LEU A 15 -6.69 -0.82 -3.29
CA LEU A 15 -6.90 -1.72 -2.16
C LEU A 15 -7.25 -0.95 -0.87
N ALA A 16 -6.56 0.16 -0.61
CA ALA A 16 -6.86 1.07 0.51
C ALA A 16 -8.29 1.64 0.38
N LYS A 17 -8.65 2.15 -0.81
CA LYS A 17 -9.98 2.68 -1.09
C LYS A 17 -11.09 1.62 -0.94
N LEU A 18 -10.84 0.38 -1.38
CA LEU A 18 -11.77 -0.73 -1.14
C LEU A 18 -11.91 -1.01 0.36
N GLY A 19 -10.82 -0.91 1.13
CA GLY A 19 -10.87 -1.03 2.59
C GLY A 19 -11.76 0.03 3.26
N GLU A 20 -11.69 1.28 2.82
CA GLU A 20 -12.58 2.36 3.30
C GLU A 20 -14.05 2.08 2.98
N GLN A 21 -14.34 1.58 1.77
CA GLN A 21 -15.70 1.17 1.39
C GLN A 21 -16.20 0.01 2.25
N LEU A 22 -15.34 -0.96 2.57
CA LEU A 22 -15.67 -2.07 3.46
C LEU A 22 -15.89 -1.62 4.90
N GLU A 23 -15.13 -0.63 5.40
CA GLU A 23 -15.37 -0.06 6.72
C GLU A 23 -16.76 0.57 6.81
N LEU A 24 -17.15 1.31 5.79
CA LEU A 24 -18.49 1.87 5.74
C LEU A 24 -19.56 0.78 5.59
N ALA A 25 -19.30 -0.26 4.81
CA ALA A 25 -20.23 -1.38 4.62
C ALA A 25 -20.50 -2.17 5.91
N ILE A 26 -19.46 -2.46 6.71
CA ILE A 26 -19.64 -3.13 8.01
C ILE A 26 -20.38 -2.24 9.02
N GLN A 27 -20.12 -0.92 9.00
CA GLN A 27 -20.86 0.02 9.83
C GLN A 27 -22.33 0.11 9.41
N LEU A 28 -22.60 0.09 8.10
CA LEU A 28 -23.98 0.10 7.58
C LEU A 28 -24.75 -1.18 7.95
N ASP A 29 -24.08 -2.35 7.95
CA ASP A 29 -24.68 -3.62 8.38
C ASP A 29 -25.01 -3.62 9.89
N CYS A 30 -24.13 -3.03 10.71
CA CYS A 30 -24.32 -2.99 12.17
C CYS A 30 -25.25 -1.86 12.64
N TYR A 31 -25.22 -0.70 11.97
CA TYR A 31 -25.93 0.52 12.38
C TYR A 31 -26.64 1.20 11.20
N PRO A 32 -27.58 0.53 10.52
CA PRO A 32 -28.14 1.00 9.25
C PRO A 32 -28.77 2.39 9.34
N GLU A 33 -29.58 2.66 10.35
CA GLU A 33 -30.30 3.92 10.47
C GLU A 33 -29.36 5.11 10.74
N GLN A 34 -28.36 4.89 11.60
CA GLN A 34 -27.40 5.93 11.97
C GLN A 34 -26.48 6.29 10.78
N VAL A 35 -25.96 5.25 10.08
CA VAL A 35 -25.07 5.44 8.92
C VAL A 35 -25.82 6.06 7.76
N LYS A 36 -27.04 5.61 7.45
CA LYS A 36 -27.90 6.22 6.41
C LYS A 36 -28.18 7.69 6.71
N ALA A 37 -28.53 8.02 7.96
CA ALA A 37 -28.78 9.40 8.36
C ALA A 37 -27.54 10.29 8.20
N ALA A 38 -26.35 9.79 8.58
CA ALA A 38 -25.08 10.50 8.44
C ALA A 38 -24.74 10.72 6.95
N LEU A 39 -24.88 9.69 6.11
CA LEU A 39 -24.62 9.79 4.67
C LEU A 39 -25.60 10.75 3.98
N LYS A 40 -26.89 10.72 4.32
CA LYS A 40 -27.88 11.67 3.77
C LYS A 40 -27.53 13.11 4.13
N LYS A 41 -27.01 13.36 5.33
CA LYS A 41 -26.55 14.68 5.73
C LYS A 41 -25.35 15.17 4.92
N GLN A 42 -24.43 14.27 4.55
CA GLN A 42 -23.21 14.59 3.81
C GLN A 42 -23.44 14.65 2.28
N LEU A 43 -24.07 13.63 1.72
CA LEU A 43 -24.18 13.40 0.27
C LEU A 43 -25.52 13.83 -0.31
N LYS A 44 -26.49 14.21 0.54
CA LYS A 44 -27.85 14.62 0.14
C LYS A 44 -28.50 13.58 -0.77
N GLU A 45 -28.90 13.98 -1.98
CA GLU A 45 -29.58 13.11 -2.95
C GLU A 45 -28.74 11.95 -3.48
N LYS A 46 -27.40 12.05 -3.42
CA LYS A 46 -26.48 10.99 -3.86
C LYS A 46 -26.27 9.86 -2.83
N ALA A 47 -26.82 10.01 -1.63
CA ALA A 47 -26.58 9.05 -0.55
C ALA A 47 -27.13 7.64 -0.86
N ASP A 48 -28.32 7.54 -1.41
CA ASP A 48 -28.98 6.26 -1.68
C ASP A 48 -28.28 5.51 -2.85
N GLU A 49 -27.82 6.22 -3.87
CA GLU A 49 -27.00 5.67 -4.96
C GLU A 49 -25.64 5.17 -4.43
N TYR A 50 -24.95 5.98 -3.63
CA TYR A 50 -23.69 5.62 -3.01
C TYR A 50 -23.79 4.37 -2.12
N ILE A 51 -24.87 4.26 -1.31
CA ILE A 51 -25.13 3.09 -0.46
C ILE A 51 -25.36 1.83 -1.31
N LYS A 52 -26.06 1.97 -2.43
CA LYS A 52 -26.35 0.84 -3.35
C LYS A 52 -25.07 0.31 -4.01
N ASP A 53 -24.10 1.18 -4.27
CA ASP A 53 -22.82 0.84 -4.91
C ASP A 53 -21.78 0.28 -3.93
N LEU A 54 -22.04 0.34 -2.62
CA LEU A 54 -21.14 -0.24 -1.64
C LEU A 54 -21.09 -1.77 -1.76
N PRO A 55 -19.88 -2.35 -1.72
CA PRO A 55 -19.75 -3.81 -1.71
C PRO A 55 -20.29 -4.38 -0.40
N SER A 56 -20.89 -5.57 -0.45
CA SER A 56 -21.20 -6.31 0.78
C SER A 56 -19.91 -6.68 1.51
N PHE A 57 -19.81 -6.32 2.80
CA PHE A 57 -18.63 -6.64 3.60
C PHE A 57 -18.33 -8.14 3.59
N ALA A 58 -19.32 -8.97 3.91
CA ALA A 58 -19.15 -10.42 3.99
C ALA A 58 -18.65 -11.04 2.67
N SER A 59 -19.13 -10.52 1.51
CA SER A 59 -18.75 -11.05 0.20
C SER A 59 -17.38 -10.58 -0.28
N ALA A 60 -16.96 -9.37 0.06
CA ALA A 60 -15.75 -8.76 -0.50
C ALA A 60 -14.52 -8.81 0.46
N TYR A 61 -14.75 -9.01 1.76
CA TYR A 61 -13.69 -9.00 2.76
C TYR A 61 -12.60 -10.04 2.51
N GLN A 62 -12.92 -11.28 2.18
CA GLN A 62 -11.92 -12.34 2.02
C GLN A 62 -10.94 -12.04 0.88
N ARG A 63 -11.45 -11.47 -0.21
CA ARG A 63 -10.60 -11.04 -1.33
C ARG A 63 -9.70 -9.88 -0.89
N TRP A 64 -10.28 -8.87 -0.27
CA TRP A 64 -9.52 -7.74 0.28
C TRP A 64 -8.45 -8.19 1.27
N TYR A 65 -8.80 -9.07 2.21
CA TYR A 65 -7.87 -9.60 3.22
C TYR A 65 -6.69 -10.32 2.58
N SER A 66 -6.92 -11.17 1.58
CA SER A 66 -5.86 -11.91 0.90
C SER A 66 -4.87 -11.00 0.17
N GLU A 67 -5.37 -9.97 -0.51
CA GLU A 67 -4.54 -8.96 -1.17
C GLU A 67 -3.79 -8.11 -0.13
N ALA A 68 -4.46 -7.61 0.89
CA ALA A 68 -3.87 -6.79 1.96
C ALA A 68 -2.82 -7.56 2.77
N LEU A 69 -3.06 -8.83 3.09
CA LEU A 69 -2.11 -9.70 3.78
C LEU A 69 -0.79 -9.84 3.00
N SER A 70 -0.88 -9.96 1.67
CA SER A 70 0.28 -10.04 0.79
C SER A 70 1.10 -8.75 0.82
N VAL A 71 0.42 -7.60 0.78
CA VAL A 71 1.04 -6.26 0.87
C VAL A 71 1.72 -6.06 2.24
N VAL A 72 1.00 -6.35 3.33
CA VAL A 72 1.55 -6.19 4.70
C VAL A 72 2.76 -7.09 4.91
N ARG A 73 2.73 -8.33 4.40
CA ARG A 73 3.86 -9.26 4.48
C ARG A 73 5.11 -8.72 3.79
N GLN A 74 4.96 -8.02 2.67
CA GLN A 74 6.07 -7.48 1.91
C GLN A 74 6.61 -6.16 2.47
N LEU A 75 5.72 -5.24 2.86
CA LEU A 75 6.10 -3.88 3.22
C LEU A 75 6.27 -3.66 4.73
N LEU A 76 5.52 -4.41 5.55
CA LEU A 76 5.50 -4.30 7.01
C LEU A 76 5.53 -5.69 7.68
N PRO A 77 6.58 -6.52 7.46
CA PRO A 77 6.64 -7.89 7.99
C PRO A 77 6.49 -7.95 9.52
N ASP A 78 7.00 -6.95 10.23
CA ASP A 78 6.91 -6.84 11.69
C ASP A 78 5.46 -6.64 12.19
N ARG A 79 4.56 -6.15 11.32
CA ARG A 79 3.15 -5.92 11.64
C ARG A 79 2.23 -7.05 11.16
N LEU A 80 2.80 -8.11 10.55
CA LEU A 80 2.02 -9.22 9.99
C LEU A 80 1.17 -9.93 11.07
N THR A 81 1.77 -10.21 12.22
CA THR A 81 1.06 -10.83 13.35
C THR A 81 -0.05 -9.94 13.88
N ASP A 82 0.19 -8.63 13.94
CA ASP A 82 -0.83 -7.66 14.34
C ASP A 82 -2.00 -7.64 13.35
N PHE A 83 -1.72 -7.71 12.05
CA PHE A 83 -2.75 -7.71 11.02
C PHE A 83 -3.61 -8.98 11.06
N THR A 84 -2.99 -10.16 11.18
CA THR A 84 -3.69 -11.45 11.19
C THR A 84 -4.51 -11.66 12.45
N ARG A 85 -4.04 -11.22 13.63
CA ARG A 85 -4.77 -11.40 14.90
C ARG A 85 -6.14 -10.71 14.93
N HIS A 86 -6.37 -9.70 14.11
CA HIS A 86 -7.66 -9.02 14.02
C HIS A 86 -8.70 -9.80 13.21
N TYR A 87 -8.24 -10.73 12.38
CA TYR A 87 -9.08 -11.65 11.63
C TYR A 87 -9.27 -12.98 12.36
N GLU A 88 -8.18 -13.64 12.73
CA GLU A 88 -8.17 -15.01 13.23
C GLU A 88 -8.62 -15.08 14.69
N LYS A 89 -9.59 -15.95 14.96
CA LYS A 89 -10.02 -16.22 16.33
C LYS A 89 -8.89 -16.89 17.15
N PRO A 90 -8.71 -16.51 18.43
CA PRO A 90 -7.72 -17.13 19.29
C PRO A 90 -7.99 -18.62 19.49
N LYS A 91 -6.99 -19.48 19.30
CA LYS A 91 -7.12 -20.94 19.39
C LYS A 91 -7.61 -21.45 20.77
N THR A 92 -7.26 -20.73 21.84
CA THR A 92 -7.56 -21.09 23.23
C THR A 92 -8.77 -20.36 23.81
N ARG A 93 -9.55 -19.64 22.97
CA ARG A 93 -10.73 -18.92 23.42
C ARG A 93 -11.83 -19.86 23.90
N LYS A 94 -12.21 -19.75 25.20
CA LYS A 94 -13.31 -20.50 25.80
C LYS A 94 -14.66 -19.82 25.57
N ASP A 95 -14.70 -18.49 25.79
CA ASP A 95 -15.90 -17.69 25.68
C ASP A 95 -15.67 -16.53 24.69
N ILE A 96 -16.73 -16.11 24.00
CA ILE A 96 -16.71 -14.96 23.11
C ILE A 96 -17.02 -13.72 23.93
N THR A 97 -16.07 -12.77 23.93
CA THR A 97 -16.21 -11.45 24.57
C THR A 97 -15.96 -10.36 23.54
N TYR A 98 -16.34 -9.11 23.85
CA TYR A 98 -16.09 -7.97 22.97
C TYR A 98 -14.58 -7.83 22.63
N GLU A 99 -13.70 -8.08 23.59
CA GLU A 99 -12.24 -7.97 23.43
C GLU A 99 -11.63 -9.03 22.51
N ASN A 100 -12.19 -10.23 22.51
CA ASN A 100 -11.66 -11.35 21.73
C ASN A 100 -12.46 -11.69 20.48
N TYR A 101 -13.50 -10.92 20.18
CA TYR A 101 -14.26 -11.01 18.93
C TYR A 101 -13.38 -10.61 17.75
N ARG A 102 -13.50 -11.33 16.63
CA ARG A 102 -12.67 -11.11 15.43
C ARG A 102 -13.55 -11.01 14.19
N VAL A 103 -12.95 -10.54 13.09
CA VAL A 103 -13.66 -10.44 11.82
C VAL A 103 -14.14 -11.81 11.34
N GLU A 104 -13.42 -12.89 11.64
CA GLU A 104 -13.87 -14.27 11.37
C GLU A 104 -15.20 -14.58 12.05
N ASP A 105 -15.42 -14.14 13.29
CA ASP A 105 -16.68 -14.35 14.03
C ASP A 105 -17.85 -13.59 13.36
N TYR A 106 -17.60 -12.36 12.91
CA TYR A 106 -18.58 -11.59 12.15
C TYR A 106 -19.00 -12.32 10.87
N LEU A 107 -18.03 -12.84 10.10
CA LEU A 107 -18.31 -13.56 8.85
C LEU A 107 -19.07 -14.85 9.09
N GLN A 108 -18.93 -15.47 10.27
CA GLN A 108 -19.72 -16.62 10.69
C GLN A 108 -21.10 -16.22 11.27
N GLY A 109 -21.38 -14.93 11.40
CA GLY A 109 -22.63 -14.44 11.97
C GLY A 109 -22.79 -14.72 13.47
N LEU A 110 -21.68 -14.87 14.22
CA LEU A 110 -21.70 -15.20 15.64
C LEU A 110 -22.16 -13.99 16.46
N GLU A 111 -23.10 -14.24 17.37
CA GLU A 111 -23.57 -13.28 18.39
C GLU A 111 -23.71 -14.01 19.72
N VAL A 112 -23.43 -13.31 20.82
CA VAL A 112 -23.60 -13.84 22.18
C VAL A 112 -24.69 -13.08 22.88
N THR A 113 -25.67 -13.81 23.37
CA THR A 113 -26.78 -13.28 24.18
C THR A 113 -26.82 -13.92 25.55
N ARG A 114 -27.34 -13.23 26.56
CA ARG A 114 -27.49 -13.72 27.92
C ARG A 114 -28.94 -13.65 28.37
N GLY A 115 -29.33 -14.65 29.18
CA GLY A 115 -30.64 -14.69 29.82
C GLY A 115 -31.78 -15.06 28.91
N TYR A 116 -32.97 -15.15 29.49
CA TYR A 116 -34.19 -15.49 28.81
C TYR A 116 -34.65 -14.42 27.81
N ASP A 117 -34.35 -13.16 28.13
CA ASP A 117 -34.69 -12.00 27.32
C ASP A 117 -33.67 -11.77 26.18
N LYS A 118 -32.70 -12.68 25.98
CA LYS A 118 -31.67 -12.62 24.94
C LYS A 118 -30.94 -11.28 24.89
N GLU A 119 -30.60 -10.73 26.06
CA GLU A 119 -29.79 -9.53 26.13
C GLU A 119 -28.48 -9.71 25.35
N LYS A 120 -28.21 -8.81 24.41
CA LYS A 120 -27.01 -8.85 23.56
C LYS A 120 -25.77 -8.53 24.39
N VAL A 121 -24.87 -9.48 24.53
CA VAL A 121 -23.57 -9.32 25.22
C VAL A 121 -22.48 -8.94 24.23
N VAL A 122 -22.40 -9.64 23.10
CA VAL A 122 -21.44 -9.35 22.01
C VAL A 122 -22.15 -9.55 20.69
N GLY A 123 -22.03 -8.60 19.81
CA GLY A 123 -22.60 -8.70 18.48
C GLY A 123 -21.61 -8.35 17.37
N LYS A 124 -22.12 -8.33 16.17
CA LYS A 124 -21.36 -8.07 14.94
C LYS A 124 -20.56 -6.77 14.96
N ASP A 125 -21.04 -5.76 15.68
CA ASP A 125 -20.41 -4.47 15.86
C ASP A 125 -19.02 -4.54 16.52
N ALA A 126 -18.74 -5.61 17.28
CA ALA A 126 -17.43 -5.86 17.87
C ALA A 126 -16.33 -6.14 16.81
N ALA A 127 -16.71 -6.46 15.55
CA ALA A 127 -15.76 -6.60 14.45
C ALA A 127 -15.29 -5.25 13.86
N ILE A 128 -16.05 -4.18 14.03
CA ILE A 128 -15.71 -2.86 13.46
C ILE A 128 -14.33 -2.38 13.92
N PRO A 129 -13.99 -2.32 15.23
CA PRO A 129 -12.68 -1.91 15.66
C PRO A 129 -11.56 -2.85 15.18
N GLN A 130 -11.85 -4.13 15.02
CA GLN A 130 -10.87 -5.10 14.50
C GLN A 130 -10.52 -4.79 13.04
N PHE A 131 -11.53 -4.59 12.21
CA PHE A 131 -11.33 -4.23 10.80
C PHE A 131 -10.63 -2.86 10.64
N ARG A 132 -10.99 -1.87 11.46
CA ARG A 132 -10.31 -0.57 11.48
C ARG A 132 -8.81 -0.69 11.73
N GLN A 133 -8.40 -1.57 12.64
CA GLN A 133 -6.96 -1.80 12.88
C GLN A 133 -6.27 -2.44 11.66
N GLN A 134 -6.92 -3.36 10.96
CA GLN A 134 -6.39 -3.92 9.72
C GLN A 134 -6.24 -2.86 8.63
N LEU A 135 -7.25 -2.01 8.45
CA LEU A 135 -7.22 -0.91 7.50
C LEU A 135 -6.11 0.11 7.84
N ALA A 136 -5.96 0.46 9.12
CA ALA A 136 -4.90 1.36 9.57
C ALA A 136 -3.49 0.79 9.30
N ILE A 137 -3.29 -0.53 9.46
CA ILE A 137 -2.02 -1.20 9.13
C ILE A 137 -1.78 -1.16 7.61
N LEU A 138 -2.81 -1.39 6.79
CA LEU A 138 -2.69 -1.31 5.34
C LEU A 138 -2.34 0.12 4.87
N ASN A 139 -3.00 1.14 5.44
CA ASN A 139 -2.70 2.55 5.13
C ASN A 139 -1.27 2.94 5.54
N ALA A 140 -0.76 2.38 6.65
CA ALA A 140 0.64 2.55 7.03
C ALA A 140 1.61 1.88 6.02
N ALA A 141 1.22 0.75 5.42
CA ALA A 141 1.99 0.12 4.35
C ALA A 141 2.02 0.98 3.07
N GLU A 142 0.90 1.61 2.71
CA GLU A 142 0.83 2.57 1.60
C GLU A 142 1.76 3.77 1.82
N ALA A 143 1.68 4.39 3.00
CA ALA A 143 2.55 5.52 3.35
C ALA A 143 4.04 5.14 3.34
N ARG A 144 4.39 3.95 3.85
CA ARG A 144 5.77 3.44 3.81
C ARG A 144 6.24 3.17 2.39
N PHE A 145 5.38 2.61 1.55
CA PHE A 145 5.69 2.38 0.15
C PHE A 145 6.02 3.70 -0.56
N GLU A 146 5.22 4.73 -0.38
CA GLU A 146 5.46 6.05 -0.96
C GLU A 146 6.78 6.68 -0.48
N SER A 147 7.09 6.59 0.81
CA SER A 147 8.34 7.11 1.37
C SER A 147 9.58 6.34 0.93
N SER A 148 9.45 5.03 0.69
CA SER A 148 10.57 4.15 0.27
C SER A 148 10.83 4.17 -1.23
N LEU A 149 9.90 4.71 -2.04
CA LEU A 149 10.04 4.74 -3.51
C LEU A 149 11.28 5.50 -3.98
N PHE A 150 11.59 6.59 -3.32
CA PHE A 150 12.78 7.38 -3.64
C PHE A 150 14.06 6.58 -3.38
N ASP A 151 14.12 5.90 -2.23
CA ASP A 151 15.29 5.09 -1.84
C ASP A 151 15.48 3.89 -2.75
N ILE A 152 14.39 3.20 -3.12
CA ILE A 152 14.45 2.06 -4.05
C ILE A 152 14.91 2.49 -5.45
N ARG A 153 14.43 3.61 -5.96
CA ARG A 153 14.89 4.15 -7.25
C ARG A 153 16.37 4.47 -7.21
N GLN A 154 16.86 5.08 -6.12
CA GLN A 154 18.27 5.39 -5.97
C GLN A 154 19.14 4.14 -5.87
N LEU A 155 18.72 3.12 -5.09
CA LEU A 155 19.42 1.85 -4.97
C LEU A 155 19.51 1.11 -6.31
N VAL A 156 18.40 0.96 -7.03
CA VAL A 156 18.38 0.30 -8.36
C VAL A 156 19.25 1.07 -9.36
N GLN A 157 19.26 2.39 -9.30
CA GLN A 157 20.10 3.21 -10.16
C GLN A 157 21.56 3.07 -9.80
N ALA A 158 21.92 3.01 -8.52
CA ALA A 158 23.30 2.77 -8.06
C ALA A 158 23.80 1.38 -8.51
N ASP A 159 23.00 0.31 -8.31
CA ASP A 159 23.36 -1.05 -8.74
C ASP A 159 23.58 -1.15 -10.26
N LEU A 160 22.75 -0.43 -11.04
CA LEU A 160 22.93 -0.38 -12.51
C LEU A 160 24.22 0.34 -12.91
N LEU A 161 24.53 1.48 -12.24
CA LEU A 161 25.75 2.23 -12.51
C LEU A 161 27.00 1.45 -12.14
N ASP A 162 26.97 0.74 -11.00
CA ASP A 162 28.09 -0.09 -10.55
C ASP A 162 28.35 -1.24 -11.53
N SER A 163 27.32 -1.94 -11.99
CA SER A 163 27.46 -3.02 -12.95
C SER A 163 27.97 -2.56 -14.33
N GLU A 164 27.57 -1.37 -14.79
CA GLU A 164 28.06 -0.77 -16.03
C GLU A 164 29.55 -0.32 -15.91
N LEU A 165 29.96 0.22 -14.75
CA LEU A 165 31.36 0.55 -14.47
C LEU A 165 32.25 -0.69 -14.39
N GLU A 166 31.78 -1.78 -13.75
CA GLU A 166 32.49 -3.06 -13.74
C GLU A 166 32.65 -3.62 -15.17
N ALA A 167 31.62 -3.48 -16.03
CA ALA A 167 31.72 -3.86 -17.43
C ALA A 167 32.76 -3.01 -18.18
N ALA A 168 32.82 -1.71 -17.94
CA ALA A 168 33.83 -0.82 -18.51
C ALA A 168 35.25 -1.19 -18.06
N GLU A 169 35.44 -1.48 -16.77
CA GLU A 169 36.72 -1.98 -16.25
C GLU A 169 37.13 -3.30 -16.89
N HIS A 170 36.20 -4.22 -17.06
CA HIS A 170 36.48 -5.51 -17.70
C HIS A 170 36.92 -5.32 -19.15
N LEU A 171 36.25 -4.48 -19.91
CA LEU A 171 36.62 -4.11 -21.26
C LEU A 171 38.02 -3.47 -21.32
N ALA A 172 38.36 -2.60 -20.38
CA ALA A 172 39.67 -1.98 -20.27
C ALA A 172 40.77 -3.01 -20.00
N LYS A 173 40.54 -3.98 -19.11
CA LYS A 173 41.47 -5.09 -18.81
C LYS A 173 41.80 -5.92 -20.09
N PHE A 174 40.82 -6.11 -20.95
CA PHE A 174 41.03 -6.78 -22.24
C PHE A 174 41.52 -5.86 -23.37
N LYS A 175 41.92 -4.64 -23.05
CA LYS A 175 42.46 -3.60 -23.96
C LYS A 175 41.43 -3.09 -25.02
N PHE A 176 40.13 -3.26 -24.78
CA PHE A 176 39.07 -2.67 -25.59
C PHE A 176 38.76 -1.22 -25.12
N PHE A 177 39.80 -0.36 -25.12
CA PHE A 177 39.73 0.99 -24.54
C PHE A 177 38.61 1.87 -25.12
N ARG A 178 38.30 1.78 -26.42
CA ARG A 178 37.21 2.54 -27.03
C ARG A 178 35.84 2.13 -26.48
N ALA A 179 35.62 0.84 -26.34
CA ALA A 179 34.38 0.32 -25.80
C ALA A 179 34.25 0.68 -24.29
N ALA A 180 35.32 0.49 -23.55
CA ALA A 180 35.38 0.90 -22.12
C ALA A 180 35.05 2.40 -21.92
N GLY A 181 35.69 3.26 -22.72
CA GLY A 181 35.44 4.70 -22.69
C GLY A 181 34.02 5.09 -23.08
N ALA A 182 33.40 4.40 -24.05
CA ALA A 182 32.02 4.64 -24.45
C ALA A 182 31.04 4.27 -23.33
N VAL A 183 31.22 3.11 -22.68
CA VAL A 183 30.38 2.69 -21.54
C VAL A 183 30.55 3.63 -20.37
N ALA A 184 31.78 3.94 -19.96
CA ALA A 184 32.06 4.86 -18.86
C ALA A 184 31.51 6.27 -19.13
N GLY A 185 31.58 6.76 -20.37
CA GLY A 185 31.02 8.04 -20.79
C GLY A 185 29.50 8.08 -20.62
N VAL A 186 28.77 7.06 -21.03
CA VAL A 186 27.32 6.96 -20.88
C VAL A 186 26.93 6.93 -19.39
N VAL A 187 27.69 6.18 -18.58
CA VAL A 187 27.47 6.12 -17.12
C VAL A 187 27.65 7.51 -16.50
N LEU A 188 28.72 8.22 -16.84
CA LEU A 188 28.99 9.56 -16.35
C LEU A 188 27.92 10.57 -16.76
N GLU A 189 27.47 10.54 -18.04
CA GLU A 189 26.37 11.42 -18.50
C GLU A 189 25.10 11.20 -17.71
N ARG A 190 24.72 9.92 -17.49
CA ARG A 190 23.52 9.55 -16.72
C ARG A 190 23.64 10.01 -15.27
N HIS A 191 24.82 9.83 -14.65
CA HIS A 191 25.07 10.29 -13.28
C HIS A 191 24.94 11.80 -13.17
N LEU A 192 25.57 12.55 -14.07
CA LEU A 192 25.50 14.02 -14.05
C LEU A 192 24.07 14.53 -14.28
N ALA A 193 23.30 13.88 -15.18
CA ALA A 193 21.89 14.20 -15.37
C ALA A 193 21.10 14.01 -14.06
N THR A 194 21.34 12.89 -13.35
CA THR A 194 20.70 12.63 -12.05
C THR A 194 21.09 13.66 -10.99
N VAL A 195 22.35 14.09 -10.96
CA VAL A 195 22.80 15.16 -10.05
C VAL A 195 22.07 16.47 -10.35
N CYS A 196 21.97 16.85 -11.63
CA CYS A 196 21.22 18.04 -12.03
C CYS A 196 19.74 17.97 -11.60
N ASP A 197 19.07 16.82 -11.80
CA ASP A 197 17.68 16.61 -11.40
C ASP A 197 17.51 16.72 -9.88
N ASN A 198 18.38 16.09 -9.10
CA ASN A 198 18.35 16.12 -7.64
C ASN A 198 18.54 17.52 -7.07
N HIS A 199 19.41 18.32 -7.72
CA HIS A 199 19.68 19.71 -7.32
C HIS A 199 18.79 20.73 -8.02
N LYS A 200 17.82 20.28 -8.84
CA LYS A 200 16.90 21.13 -9.61
C LYS A 200 17.64 22.11 -10.54
N VAL A 201 18.80 21.69 -11.06
CA VAL A 201 19.59 22.43 -12.03
C VAL A 201 19.05 22.12 -13.42
N SER A 202 18.61 23.16 -14.15
CA SER A 202 18.04 22.99 -15.49
C SER A 202 19.13 23.13 -16.56
N VAL A 203 19.26 22.12 -17.43
CA VAL A 203 20.13 22.15 -18.60
C VAL A 203 19.27 22.41 -19.84
N ALA A 204 19.41 23.55 -20.47
CA ALA A 204 18.51 24.01 -21.55
C ALA A 204 18.62 23.22 -22.87
N LYS A 205 19.65 22.38 -23.02
CA LYS A 205 19.93 21.64 -24.26
C LYS A 205 19.12 20.35 -24.34
N LYS A 206 18.54 20.05 -25.50
CA LYS A 206 17.71 18.85 -25.73
C LYS A 206 18.49 17.54 -25.57
N ASN A 207 19.76 17.50 -25.95
CA ASN A 207 20.69 16.37 -25.76
C ASN A 207 21.98 16.92 -25.14
N PRO A 208 22.02 17.10 -23.82
CA PRO A 208 23.19 17.64 -23.15
C PRO A 208 24.31 16.60 -23.12
N THR A 209 25.54 17.09 -23.20
CA THR A 209 26.77 16.30 -23.07
C THR A 209 27.36 16.43 -21.66
N ILE A 210 28.38 15.64 -21.32
CA ILE A 210 29.12 15.75 -20.07
C ILE A 210 29.58 17.20 -19.82
N ALA A 211 30.04 17.91 -20.86
CA ALA A 211 30.49 19.30 -20.75
C ALA A 211 29.34 20.24 -20.37
N ASP A 212 28.15 20.07 -21.00
CA ASP A 212 26.96 20.88 -20.72
C ASP A 212 26.47 20.68 -19.27
N PHE A 213 26.51 19.44 -18.76
CA PHE A 213 26.17 19.14 -17.37
C PHE A 213 27.19 19.75 -16.39
N ASN A 214 28.48 19.61 -16.70
CA ASN A 214 29.55 20.17 -15.85
C ASN A 214 29.48 21.69 -15.76
N GLU A 215 29.18 22.37 -16.88
CA GLU A 215 29.01 23.85 -16.89
C GLU A 215 27.76 24.26 -16.08
N ALA A 216 26.69 23.48 -16.11
CA ALA A 216 25.49 23.78 -15.36
C ALA A 216 25.63 23.55 -13.84
N LEU A 217 26.56 22.67 -13.42
CA LEU A 217 26.81 22.33 -12.02
C LEU A 217 27.91 23.18 -11.36
N THR A 218 28.66 23.94 -12.11
CA THR A 218 29.71 24.87 -11.63
C THR A 218 29.23 26.30 -11.58
#